data_852a6260a12a5aab240e5670fa3fe1ec
#
_entry.id   852a6260a12a5aab240e5670fa3fe1ec
#
_cell.length_a   1.000
_cell.length_b   1.000
_cell.length_c   1.000
_cell.angle_alpha   90.00
_cell.angle_beta   90.00
_cell.angle_gamma   90.00
#
_symmetry.space_group_name_H-M   'P 1'
#
loop_
_entity.id
_entity.type
_entity.pdbx_description
1 polymer ?
#
loop_
_entity_poly.entity_id
_entity_poly.type
_entity_poly.pdbx_seq_one_letter_code
_entity_poly.pdbx_strand_id
1 'polypeptide(L)'
;MLFRSIPVIAPIGVGANGESYNINADLVAGKVAEALKAEKLMLLTNIAGLMDKEGKVLTGLTTAQVDELIADGTIYGGMLPKIRCALEAVQGGVTTAHIVDGRVPNAVLLEIFTDTGVGTLITNSKPL
;
A
#
# COMPACT_ATOMS: atom_id res chain seq x y z
N MET A 1 4.24 -12.30 -20.41
CA MET A 1 3.16 -11.61 -21.16
C MET A 1 3.54 -10.14 -21.28
N LEU A 2 3.79 -9.66 -22.48
CA LEU A 2 4.12 -8.25 -22.71
C LEU A 2 2.80 -7.46 -22.79
N PHE A 3 2.44 -6.78 -21.73
CA PHE A 3 1.33 -5.84 -21.74
C PHE A 3 1.76 -4.58 -22.49
N ARG A 4 1.15 -4.31 -23.61
CA ARG A 4 1.31 -3.04 -24.34
C ARG A 4 0.40 -1.93 -23.79
N SER A 5 -0.39 -2.24 -22.76
CA SER A 5 -1.39 -1.34 -22.18
C SER A 5 -1.30 -1.40 -20.65
N ILE A 6 -1.63 -0.30 -20.02
CA ILE A 6 -1.79 -0.23 -18.55
C ILE A 6 -3.23 -0.63 -18.25
N PRO A 7 -3.48 -1.78 -17.57
CA PRO A 7 -4.82 -2.17 -17.19
C PRO A 7 -5.35 -1.24 -16.08
N VAL A 8 -6.59 -0.79 -16.24
CA VAL A 8 -7.32 -0.04 -15.21
C VAL A 8 -8.43 -0.94 -14.67
N ILE A 9 -8.43 -1.20 -13.37
CA ILE A 9 -9.34 -2.12 -12.70
C ILE A 9 -10.25 -1.32 -11.77
N ALA A 10 -11.56 -1.36 -12.02
CA ALA A 10 -12.54 -0.78 -11.10
C ALA A 10 -12.74 -1.70 -9.88
N PRO A 11 -12.95 -1.16 -8.67
CA PRO A 11 -13.20 -1.95 -7.46
C PRO A 11 -14.66 -2.42 -7.39
N ILE A 12 -15.12 -3.11 -8.44
CA ILE A 12 -16.47 -3.64 -8.57
C ILE A 12 -16.40 -5.15 -8.69
N GLY A 13 -17.09 -5.84 -7.81
CA GLY A 13 -17.24 -7.29 -7.84
C GLY A 13 -18.60 -7.71 -8.37
N VAL A 14 -18.67 -8.94 -8.88
CA VAL A 14 -19.92 -9.56 -9.33
C VAL A 14 -20.18 -10.80 -8.48
N GLY A 15 -21.38 -10.91 -7.93
CA GLY A 15 -21.82 -12.07 -7.17
C GLY A 15 -22.32 -13.21 -8.07
N ALA A 16 -22.62 -14.34 -7.45
CA ALA A 16 -23.01 -15.56 -8.16
C ALA A 16 -24.29 -15.43 -9.01
N ASN A 17 -25.18 -14.51 -8.64
CA ASN A 17 -26.45 -14.26 -9.34
C ASN A 17 -26.38 -13.04 -10.28
N GLY A 18 -25.17 -12.49 -10.53
CA GLY A 18 -24.99 -11.34 -11.39
C GLY A 18 -25.15 -9.98 -10.69
N GLU A 19 -25.36 -9.95 -9.37
CA GLU A 19 -25.41 -8.73 -8.58
C GLU A 19 -24.04 -8.04 -8.52
N SER A 20 -24.02 -6.71 -8.51
CA SER A 20 -22.80 -5.91 -8.43
C SER A 20 -22.53 -5.44 -7.00
N TYR A 21 -21.26 -5.51 -6.60
CA TYR A 21 -20.78 -5.07 -5.30
C TYR A 21 -19.71 -3.99 -5.45
N ASN A 22 -19.85 -2.91 -4.69
CA ASN A 22 -18.77 -1.95 -4.52
C ASN A 22 -17.81 -2.48 -3.45
N ILE A 23 -16.55 -2.70 -3.83
CA ILE A 23 -15.52 -3.26 -2.95
C ILE A 23 -14.54 -2.16 -2.58
N ASN A 24 -13.96 -2.22 -1.39
CA ASN A 24 -12.90 -1.29 -0.99
C ASN A 24 -11.72 -1.39 -1.98
N ALA A 25 -11.34 -0.24 -2.56
CA ALA A 25 -10.31 -0.18 -3.60
C ALA A 25 -8.93 -0.63 -3.11
N ASP A 26 -8.57 -0.34 -1.85
CA ASP A 26 -7.30 -0.78 -1.27
C ASP A 26 -7.23 -2.31 -1.18
N LEU A 27 -8.34 -2.95 -0.78
CA LEU A 27 -8.43 -4.42 -0.74
C LEU A 27 -8.28 -5.04 -2.13
N VAL A 28 -8.95 -4.48 -3.15
CA VAL A 28 -8.81 -4.94 -4.53
C VAL A 28 -7.38 -4.79 -5.00
N ALA A 29 -6.77 -3.63 -4.78
CA ALA A 29 -5.39 -3.36 -5.17
C ALA A 29 -4.40 -4.33 -4.51
N GLY A 30 -4.54 -4.56 -3.20
CA GLY A 30 -3.73 -5.52 -2.45
C GLY A 30 -3.85 -6.94 -3.00
N LYS A 31 -5.07 -7.42 -3.23
CA LYS A 31 -5.31 -8.79 -3.76
C LYS A 31 -4.85 -8.95 -5.20
N VAL A 32 -4.98 -7.95 -6.04
CA VAL A 32 -4.43 -7.96 -7.40
C VAL A 32 -2.91 -7.99 -7.37
N ALA A 33 -2.28 -7.15 -6.54
CA ALA A 33 -0.83 -7.13 -6.38
C ALA A 33 -0.29 -8.47 -5.88
N GLU A 34 -0.95 -9.09 -4.90
CA GLU A 34 -0.62 -10.41 -4.37
C GLU A 34 -0.73 -11.50 -5.44
N ALA A 35 -1.85 -11.54 -6.18
CA ALA A 35 -2.07 -12.53 -7.24
C ALA A 35 -1.06 -12.44 -8.38
N LEU A 36 -0.61 -11.23 -8.71
CA LEU A 36 0.39 -10.96 -9.74
C LEU A 36 1.83 -11.10 -9.20
N LYS A 37 2.02 -11.29 -7.90
CA LYS A 37 3.33 -11.21 -7.22
C LYS A 37 4.07 -9.94 -7.64
N ALA A 38 3.37 -8.82 -7.53
CA ALA A 38 3.88 -7.53 -7.97
C ALA A 38 5.16 -7.16 -7.21
N GLU A 39 6.06 -6.47 -7.88
CA GLU A 39 7.25 -5.93 -7.23
C GLU A 39 6.91 -4.82 -6.26
N LYS A 40 5.96 -3.96 -6.64
CA LYS A 40 5.55 -2.80 -5.84
C LYS A 40 4.02 -2.65 -5.81
N LEU A 41 3.48 -2.41 -4.63
CA LEU A 41 2.12 -1.92 -4.42
C LEU A 41 2.19 -0.46 -3.97
N MET A 42 1.58 0.47 -4.70
CA MET A 42 1.51 1.88 -4.31
C MET A 42 0.09 2.26 -3.93
N LEU A 43 -0.11 2.66 -2.69
CA LEU A 43 -1.37 3.17 -2.16
C LEU A 43 -1.29 4.70 -2.07
N LEU A 44 -1.96 5.38 -2.98
CA LEU A 44 -2.05 6.83 -2.97
C LEU A 44 -3.07 7.28 -1.91
N THR A 45 -2.69 8.24 -1.10
CA THR A 45 -3.49 8.72 0.02
C THR A 45 -3.45 10.25 0.10
N ASN A 46 -4.18 10.83 1.03
CA ASN A 46 -4.21 12.25 1.33
C ASN A 46 -3.40 12.62 2.59
N ILE A 47 -2.47 11.76 2.99
CA ILE A 47 -1.53 12.02 4.08
C ILE A 47 -0.10 11.80 3.59
N ALA A 48 0.87 12.43 4.25
CA ALA A 48 2.28 12.37 3.87
C ALA A 48 2.91 10.97 3.99
N GLY A 49 2.31 10.07 4.73
CA GLY A 49 2.79 8.73 5.04
C GLY A 49 2.38 8.32 6.45
N LEU A 50 2.97 7.25 6.97
CA LEU A 50 2.84 6.88 8.38
C LEU A 50 3.63 7.86 9.25
N MET A 51 3.03 8.30 10.34
CA MET A 51 3.65 9.23 11.27
C MET A 51 3.84 8.56 12.62
N ASP A 52 4.94 8.92 13.29
CA ASP A 52 5.14 8.61 14.69
C ASP A 52 4.28 9.51 15.60
N LYS A 53 4.40 9.31 16.92
CA LYS A 53 3.66 10.10 17.93
C LYS A 53 4.05 11.58 17.95
N GLU A 54 5.18 11.94 17.34
CA GLU A 54 5.71 13.30 17.23
C GLU A 54 5.31 13.97 15.91
N GLY A 55 4.61 13.25 15.02
CA GLY A 55 4.16 13.75 13.72
C GLY A 55 5.22 13.68 12.63
N LYS A 56 6.32 12.98 12.86
CA LYS A 56 7.37 12.75 11.86
C LYS A 56 7.00 11.58 10.96
N VAL A 57 7.15 11.75 9.64
CA VAL A 57 6.89 10.68 8.68
C VAL A 57 7.95 9.59 8.80
N LEU A 58 7.48 8.36 8.92
CA LEU A 58 8.31 7.15 8.94
C LEU A 58 8.54 6.69 7.50
N THR A 59 9.77 6.71 7.03
CA THR A 59 10.10 6.51 5.60
C THR A 59 10.30 5.04 5.22
N GLY A 60 10.87 4.22 6.09
CA GLY A 60 11.13 2.80 5.82
C GLY A 60 10.80 1.94 7.04
N LEU A 61 9.93 0.96 6.87
CA LEU A 61 9.47 0.08 7.93
C LEU A 61 9.50 -1.37 7.48
N THR A 62 9.82 -2.27 8.40
CA THR A 62 9.55 -3.69 8.23
C THR A 62 8.13 -4.02 8.66
N THR A 63 7.59 -5.14 8.19
CA THR A 63 6.27 -5.63 8.62
C THR A 63 6.17 -5.75 10.14
N ALA A 64 7.23 -6.23 10.81
CA ALA A 64 7.29 -6.34 12.27
C ALA A 64 7.19 -4.98 12.98
N GLN A 65 7.90 -3.97 12.48
CA GLN A 65 7.82 -2.61 13.03
C GLN A 65 6.43 -1.99 12.87
N VAL A 66 5.77 -2.26 11.74
CA VAL A 66 4.39 -1.80 11.52
C VAL A 66 3.43 -2.48 12.48
N ASP A 67 3.57 -3.78 12.72
CA ASP A 67 2.75 -4.51 13.70
C ASP A 67 2.94 -3.95 15.12
N GLU A 68 4.16 -3.61 15.51
CA GLU A 68 4.46 -2.96 16.80
C GLU A 68 3.79 -1.57 16.90
N LEU A 69 3.86 -0.75 15.84
CA LEU A 69 3.23 0.57 15.80
C LEU A 69 1.69 0.51 15.84
N ILE A 70 1.11 -0.57 15.36
CA ILE A 70 -0.33 -0.84 15.50
C ILE A 70 -0.64 -1.26 16.95
N ALA A 71 0.17 -2.15 17.52
CA ALA A 71 -0.03 -2.67 18.87
C ALA A 71 0.11 -1.59 19.96
N ASP A 72 1.04 -0.66 19.78
CA ASP A 72 1.28 0.45 20.72
C ASP A 72 0.35 1.65 20.52
N GLY A 73 -0.56 1.57 19.52
CA GLY A 73 -1.55 2.60 19.25
C GLY A 73 -1.01 3.84 18.52
N THR A 74 0.21 3.82 18.03
CA THR A 74 0.78 4.90 17.19
C THR A 74 0.00 5.01 15.88
N ILE A 75 -0.33 3.88 15.28
CA ILE A 75 -1.15 3.79 14.08
C ILE A 75 -2.57 3.45 14.49
N TYR A 76 -3.52 4.34 14.22
CA TYR A 76 -4.91 4.19 14.61
C TYR A 76 -5.90 4.76 13.57
N GLY A 77 -7.20 4.52 13.79
CA GLY A 77 -8.29 5.13 13.04
C GLY A 77 -8.34 4.73 11.57
N GLY A 78 -8.62 5.71 10.70
CA GLY A 78 -8.84 5.51 9.27
C GLY A 78 -7.64 4.99 8.47
N MET A 79 -6.43 5.03 9.05
CA MET A 79 -5.23 4.48 8.41
C MET A 79 -5.10 2.97 8.54
N LEU A 80 -5.70 2.37 9.57
CA LEU A 80 -5.57 0.93 9.84
C LEU A 80 -5.96 0.04 8.66
N PRO A 81 -7.09 0.25 7.96
CA PRO A 81 -7.46 -0.58 6.82
C PRO A 81 -6.42 -0.54 5.69
N LYS A 82 -5.89 0.65 5.40
CA LYS A 82 -4.89 0.85 4.35
C LYS A 82 -3.56 0.17 4.69
N ILE A 83 -3.12 0.33 5.93
CA ILE A 83 -1.88 -0.28 6.43
C ILE A 83 -2.00 -1.80 6.47
N ARG A 84 -3.12 -2.33 6.96
CA ARG A 84 -3.37 -3.78 6.94
C ARG A 84 -3.34 -4.34 5.53
N CYS A 85 -3.93 -3.64 4.56
CA CYS A 85 -3.86 -4.02 3.16
C CYS A 85 -2.40 -4.07 2.66
N ALA A 86 -1.58 -3.08 2.99
CA ALA A 86 -0.17 -3.05 2.65
C ALA A 86 0.62 -4.20 3.30
N LEU A 87 0.38 -4.48 4.59
CA LEU A 87 0.99 -5.60 5.32
C LEU A 87 0.62 -6.95 4.71
N GLU A 88 -0.68 -7.19 4.50
CA GLU A 88 -1.18 -8.43 3.90
C GLU A 88 -0.58 -8.65 2.51
N ALA A 89 -0.50 -7.61 1.68
CA ALA A 89 0.10 -7.71 0.37
C ALA A 89 1.59 -8.11 0.43
N VAL A 90 2.37 -7.49 1.32
CA VAL A 90 3.80 -7.81 1.49
C VAL A 90 3.98 -9.21 2.06
N GLN A 91 3.18 -9.61 3.05
CA GLN A 91 3.18 -10.97 3.61
C GLN A 91 2.73 -12.02 2.57
N GLY A 92 1.83 -11.64 1.65
CA GLY A 92 1.34 -12.46 0.55
C GLY A 92 2.29 -12.58 -0.65
N GLY A 93 3.47 -11.91 -0.61
CA GLY A 93 4.53 -12.07 -1.60
C GLY A 93 4.78 -10.87 -2.53
N VAL A 94 4.13 -9.73 -2.28
CA VAL A 94 4.53 -8.44 -2.89
C VAL A 94 5.85 -8.01 -2.27
N THR A 95 6.81 -7.59 -3.08
CA THR A 95 8.16 -7.28 -2.56
C THR A 95 8.13 -6.05 -1.65
N THR A 96 7.44 -4.99 -2.06
CA THR A 96 7.32 -3.75 -1.29
C THR A 96 5.93 -3.13 -1.41
N ALA A 97 5.46 -2.49 -0.34
CA ALA A 97 4.28 -1.65 -0.38
C ALA A 97 4.66 -0.21 0.02
N HIS A 98 4.09 0.75 -0.70
CA HIS A 98 4.37 2.18 -0.52
C HIS A 98 3.07 2.92 -0.23
N ILE A 99 3.06 3.72 0.83
CA ILE A 99 1.96 4.63 1.17
C ILE A 99 2.43 6.05 0.84
N VAL A 100 1.85 6.63 -0.20
CA VAL A 100 2.34 7.84 -0.86
C VAL A 100 1.30 8.94 -0.82
N ASP A 101 1.72 10.19 -0.55
CA ASP A 101 0.84 11.34 -0.63
C ASP A 101 0.50 11.66 -2.09
N GLY A 102 -0.70 11.31 -2.51
CA GLY A 102 -1.18 11.55 -3.88
C GLY A 102 -1.42 13.02 -4.22
N ARG A 103 -1.34 13.94 -3.25
CA ARG A 103 -1.44 15.40 -3.48
C ARG A 103 -0.13 16.01 -3.96
N VAL A 104 0.99 15.31 -3.75
CA VAL A 104 2.30 15.76 -4.22
C VAL A 104 2.36 15.60 -5.75
N PRO A 105 2.69 16.66 -6.50
CA PRO A 105 2.85 16.55 -7.94
C PRO A 105 3.91 15.50 -8.32
N ASN A 106 3.55 14.60 -9.24
CA ASN A 106 4.43 13.52 -9.70
C ASN A 106 4.87 12.54 -8.58
N ALA A 107 4.08 12.38 -7.52
CA ALA A 107 4.42 11.57 -6.34
C ALA A 107 4.92 10.17 -6.70
N VAL A 108 4.24 9.48 -7.62
CA VAL A 108 4.62 8.12 -8.06
C VAL A 108 6.01 8.11 -8.73
N LEU A 109 6.30 9.11 -9.57
CA LEU A 109 7.61 9.22 -10.23
C LEU A 109 8.72 9.53 -9.22
N LEU A 110 8.45 10.42 -8.28
CA LEU A 110 9.38 10.74 -7.20
C LEU A 110 9.69 9.51 -6.35
N GLU A 111 8.67 8.72 -5.98
CA GLU A 111 8.84 7.51 -5.18
C GLU A 111 9.62 6.42 -5.93
N ILE A 112 9.46 6.30 -7.25
CA ILE A 112 10.14 5.27 -8.05
C ILE A 112 11.57 5.67 -8.41
N PHE A 113 11.81 6.94 -8.73
CA PHE A 113 13.05 7.38 -9.37
C PHE A 113 13.97 8.24 -8.47
N THR A 114 13.60 8.48 -7.20
CA THR A 114 14.44 9.23 -6.28
C THR A 114 14.67 8.46 -4.97
N ASP A 115 15.84 8.68 -4.36
CA ASP A 115 16.20 8.06 -3.08
C ASP A 115 15.50 8.72 -1.88
N THR A 116 14.99 9.93 -2.06
CA THR A 116 14.34 10.68 -0.96
C THR A 116 12.94 10.20 -0.65
N GLY A 117 12.24 9.59 -1.63
CA GLY A 117 10.86 9.14 -1.49
C GLY A 117 9.87 10.23 -1.06
N VAL A 118 8.60 9.98 -1.17
CA VAL A 118 7.53 10.91 -0.75
C VAL A 118 6.48 10.24 0.15
N GLY A 119 6.85 9.14 0.80
CA GLY A 119 5.91 8.36 1.59
C GLY A 119 6.59 7.39 2.55
N THR A 120 5.86 6.35 2.92
CA THR A 120 6.33 5.26 3.76
C THR A 120 6.49 4.00 2.93
N LEU A 121 7.68 3.43 2.93
CA LEU A 121 8.00 2.13 2.37
C LEU A 121 7.79 1.04 3.44
N ILE A 122 7.12 -0.04 3.08
CA ILE A 122 6.95 -1.24 3.91
C ILE A 122 7.56 -2.43 3.17
N THR A 123 8.44 -3.16 3.87
CA THR A 123 9.12 -4.35 3.35
C THR A 123 8.90 -5.55 4.27
N ASN A 124 9.13 -6.75 3.77
CA ASN A 124 9.13 -7.92 4.63
C ASN A 124 10.30 -7.85 5.62
N SER A 125 10.12 -8.39 6.83
CA SER A 125 11.14 -8.40 7.89
C SER A 125 12.39 -9.24 7.59
N LYS A 126 12.40 -9.99 6.48
CA LYS A 126 13.61 -10.66 5.99
C LYS A 126 14.34 -9.72 5.04
N PRO A 127 15.57 -9.28 5.40
CA PRO A 127 16.42 -8.64 4.41
C PRO A 127 16.64 -9.58 3.23
N LEU A 128 16.58 -9.03 2.02
CA LEU A 128 17.01 -9.72 0.80
C LEU A 128 18.50 -10.07 0.90
#